data_55811774a39b03ef398c01b234c4501e
#
_entry.id   55811774a39b03ef398c01b234c4501e
#
_cell.length_a   1.000
_cell.length_b   1.000
_cell.length_c   1.000
_cell.angle_alpha   90.00
_cell.angle_beta   90.00
_cell.angle_gamma   90.00
#
_symmetry.space_group_name_H-M   'P 1'
#
loop_
_entity.id
_entity.type
_entity.pdbx_description
1 polymer ?
#
loop_
_entity_poly.entity_id
_entity_poly.type
_entity_poly.pdbx_seq_one_letter_code
_entity_poly.pdbx_strand_id
1 'polypeptide(L)'
;NPKNSSDTVKSPPLPPNLIRIMKGGGVLERMGSYLDALRSMDSSNVQDVVGAFEALPAGYGRHLEMKLLMRSWSAINPESALEYALQNLDEKSERRFGVSEALAGWATQDPDAALAWAKANNQKNAPEDNPYILGVIKGVAESDLDAANRRLLDLPSGNAKWQSATFLAQEYAKKSTEEAIAWANQFPNSDPRLRETILGQIGARVARQDLQATANWVENMAPEPASKRIMDNLLTQWVSQSPEDASNWVSEMEGGEHQQYAMQQLTSRWSLVDPVSTAKWLNSFPPSPGLDPVVGDF
;
A
#
# COMPACT_ATOMS: atom_id res chain seq x y z
N ASN A 1 -50.48 18.53 -16.87
CA ASN A 1 -49.37 17.72 -17.36
C ASN A 1 -48.05 18.52 -17.37
N PRO A 2 -47.09 18.25 -16.46
CA PRO A 2 -45.75 18.69 -16.63
C PRO A 2 -44.99 17.64 -17.45
N LYS A 3 -44.46 18.05 -18.58
CA LYS A 3 -43.53 17.29 -19.40
C LYS A 3 -42.25 17.10 -18.60
N ASN A 4 -41.94 15.88 -18.18
CA ASN A 4 -40.60 15.43 -17.79
C ASN A 4 -39.75 15.46 -19.06
N SER A 5 -39.01 16.53 -19.27
CA SER A 5 -37.84 16.55 -20.12
C SER A 5 -36.67 16.01 -19.29
N SER A 6 -36.38 14.73 -19.42
CA SER A 6 -35.07 14.17 -19.07
C SER A 6 -34.07 14.77 -20.04
N ASP A 7 -33.46 15.88 -19.65
CA ASP A 7 -32.24 16.36 -20.28
C ASP A 7 -31.15 15.31 -20.09
N THR A 8 -31.04 14.38 -21.05
CA THR A 8 -29.86 13.57 -21.21
C THR A 8 -28.73 14.53 -21.56
N VAL A 9 -27.90 14.85 -20.56
CA VAL A 9 -26.65 15.56 -20.76
C VAL A 9 -25.84 14.68 -21.71
N LYS A 10 -25.81 15.06 -22.99
CA LYS A 10 -24.97 14.36 -23.98
C LYS A 10 -23.50 14.54 -23.54
N SER A 11 -22.80 13.41 -23.37
CA SER A 11 -21.36 13.42 -23.16
C SER A 11 -20.68 14.28 -24.22
N PRO A 12 -19.67 15.09 -23.87
CA PRO A 12 -18.94 15.88 -24.87
C PRO A 12 -18.31 14.93 -25.90
N PRO A 13 -18.20 15.38 -27.18
CA PRO A 13 -17.62 14.56 -28.24
C PRO A 13 -16.16 14.25 -27.95
N LEU A 14 -15.70 13.07 -28.40
CA LEU A 14 -14.29 12.70 -28.29
C LEU A 14 -13.38 13.72 -28.99
N PRO A 15 -12.16 13.97 -28.48
CA PRO A 15 -11.18 14.84 -29.15
C PRO A 15 -10.91 14.38 -30.58
N PRO A 16 -10.99 15.26 -31.57
CA PRO A 16 -10.71 14.89 -32.94
C PRO A 16 -9.26 14.42 -33.10
N ASN A 17 -9.05 13.39 -33.92
CA ASN A 17 -7.72 12.78 -34.13
C ASN A 17 -7.05 12.18 -32.87
N LEU A 18 -7.82 11.72 -31.89
CA LEU A 18 -7.30 11.17 -30.65
C LEU A 18 -6.21 10.11 -30.89
N ILE A 19 -6.44 9.13 -31.78
CA ILE A 19 -5.45 8.08 -32.10
C ILE A 19 -4.14 8.69 -32.64
N ARG A 20 -4.21 9.72 -33.44
CA ARG A 20 -3.01 10.39 -33.97
C ARG A 20 -2.22 11.10 -32.86
N ILE A 21 -2.92 11.76 -31.96
CA ILE A 21 -2.34 12.42 -30.80
C ILE A 21 -1.67 11.38 -29.88
N MET A 22 -2.32 10.24 -29.63
CA MET A 22 -1.78 9.16 -28.81
C MET A 22 -0.51 8.56 -29.40
N LYS A 23 -0.39 8.46 -30.73
CA LYS A 23 0.80 7.94 -31.43
C LYS A 23 1.99 8.89 -31.47
N GLY A 24 1.77 10.18 -31.59
CA GLY A 24 2.85 11.12 -31.92
C GLY A 24 2.81 12.48 -31.23
N GLY A 25 1.83 12.74 -30.38
CA GLY A 25 1.72 13.99 -29.61
C GLY A 25 2.73 14.09 -28.47
N GLY A 26 3.01 15.32 -28.04
CA GLY A 26 3.77 15.56 -26.80
C GLY A 26 3.06 14.96 -25.58
N VAL A 27 3.80 14.70 -24.51
CA VAL A 27 3.25 14.03 -23.30
C VAL A 27 2.05 14.78 -22.72
N LEU A 28 2.11 16.12 -22.64
CA LEU A 28 1.02 16.93 -22.09
C LEU A 28 -0.21 16.95 -23.02
N GLU A 29 0.00 17.06 -24.33
CA GLU A 29 -1.08 17.03 -25.33
C GLU A 29 -1.78 15.66 -25.32
N ARG A 30 -0.99 14.59 -25.32
CA ARG A 30 -1.49 13.21 -25.25
C ARG A 30 -2.32 12.97 -23.99
N MET A 31 -1.76 13.32 -22.82
CA MET A 31 -2.44 13.12 -21.54
C MET A 31 -3.71 13.97 -21.44
N GLY A 32 -3.67 15.24 -21.85
CA GLY A 32 -4.85 16.11 -21.86
C GLY A 32 -5.98 15.55 -22.71
N SER A 33 -5.67 15.22 -23.98
CA SER A 33 -6.65 14.65 -24.91
C SER A 33 -7.21 13.30 -24.45
N TYR A 34 -6.38 12.49 -23.81
CA TYR A 34 -6.79 11.19 -23.27
C TYR A 34 -7.72 11.34 -22.06
N LEU A 35 -7.42 12.27 -21.15
CA LEU A 35 -8.29 12.57 -20.01
C LEU A 35 -9.65 13.12 -20.46
N ASP A 36 -9.68 13.96 -21.49
CA ASP A 36 -10.94 14.47 -22.06
C ASP A 36 -11.75 13.35 -22.70
N ALA A 37 -11.08 12.41 -23.38
CA ALA A 37 -11.74 11.23 -23.94
C ALA A 37 -12.32 10.33 -22.84
N LEU A 38 -11.60 10.09 -21.75
CA LEU A 38 -12.09 9.31 -20.62
C LEU A 38 -13.27 9.96 -19.90
N ARG A 39 -13.28 11.30 -19.76
CA ARG A 39 -14.40 12.05 -19.17
C ARG A 39 -15.66 12.00 -20.01
N SER A 40 -15.51 11.90 -21.33
CA SER A 40 -16.62 11.79 -22.28
C SER A 40 -16.96 10.35 -22.66
N MET A 41 -16.28 9.38 -22.05
CA MET A 41 -16.47 7.97 -22.36
C MET A 41 -17.83 7.45 -21.86
N ASP A 42 -18.54 6.79 -22.77
CA ASP A 42 -19.79 6.08 -22.48
C ASP A 42 -19.86 4.76 -23.28
N SER A 43 -20.96 4.05 -23.19
CA SER A 43 -21.13 2.76 -23.87
C SER A 43 -21.10 2.87 -25.40
N SER A 44 -21.29 4.05 -25.98
CA SER A 44 -21.31 4.26 -27.45
C SER A 44 -19.92 4.52 -28.02
N ASN A 45 -18.99 5.04 -27.23
CA ASN A 45 -17.67 5.49 -27.69
C ASN A 45 -16.48 4.78 -27.01
N VAL A 46 -16.72 3.88 -26.09
CA VAL A 46 -15.68 3.16 -25.32
C VAL A 46 -14.65 2.49 -26.25
N GLN A 47 -15.06 1.92 -27.37
CA GLN A 47 -14.16 1.26 -28.31
C GLN A 47 -13.17 2.23 -28.99
N ASP A 48 -13.57 3.47 -29.21
CA ASP A 48 -12.69 4.51 -29.77
C ASP A 48 -11.62 4.91 -28.74
N VAL A 49 -12.00 4.97 -27.44
CA VAL A 49 -11.04 5.25 -26.35
C VAL A 49 -10.09 4.09 -26.13
N VAL A 50 -10.58 2.85 -26.23
CA VAL A 50 -9.73 1.63 -26.22
C VAL A 50 -8.74 1.65 -27.38
N GLY A 51 -9.20 1.94 -28.61
CA GLY A 51 -8.33 2.06 -29.77
C GLY A 51 -7.26 3.16 -29.63
N ALA A 52 -7.59 4.24 -28.92
CA ALA A 52 -6.62 5.28 -28.59
C ALA A 52 -5.55 4.77 -27.57
N PHE A 53 -5.95 4.01 -26.59
CA PHE A 53 -5.02 3.36 -25.65
C PHE A 53 -4.12 2.34 -26.38
N GLU A 54 -4.66 1.50 -27.25
CA GLU A 54 -3.91 0.52 -28.02
C GLU A 54 -2.91 1.15 -29.00
N ALA A 55 -3.12 2.40 -29.37
CA ALA A 55 -2.19 3.16 -30.18
C ALA A 55 -0.89 3.55 -29.45
N LEU A 56 -0.86 3.43 -28.11
CA LEU A 56 0.36 3.62 -27.30
C LEU A 56 1.31 2.43 -27.45
N PRO A 57 2.63 2.66 -27.40
CA PRO A 57 3.59 1.57 -27.30
C PRO A 57 3.32 0.68 -26.08
N ALA A 58 3.40 -0.64 -26.27
CA ALA A 58 3.26 -1.59 -25.17
C ALA A 58 4.37 -1.43 -24.11
N GLY A 59 4.09 -1.85 -22.90
CA GLY A 59 5.04 -1.85 -21.79
C GLY A 59 4.76 -0.84 -20.67
N TYR A 60 5.72 -0.69 -19.75
CA TYR A 60 5.56 0.12 -18.53
C TYR A 60 5.20 1.60 -18.78
N GLY A 61 5.50 2.13 -19.97
CA GLY A 61 5.22 3.53 -20.30
C GLY A 61 3.72 3.89 -20.42
N ARG A 62 2.81 2.90 -20.44
CA ARG A 62 1.36 3.11 -20.57
C ARG A 62 0.54 2.69 -19.35
N HIS A 63 1.20 2.44 -18.20
CA HIS A 63 0.51 1.97 -16.99
C HIS A 63 -0.50 2.98 -16.44
N LEU A 64 -0.19 4.28 -16.52
CA LEU A 64 -1.11 5.32 -16.06
C LEU A 64 -2.36 5.37 -16.94
N GLU A 65 -2.18 5.38 -18.24
CA GLU A 65 -3.28 5.40 -19.21
C GLU A 65 -4.14 4.13 -19.08
N MET A 66 -3.51 2.97 -18.87
CA MET A 66 -4.23 1.71 -18.61
C MET A 66 -5.04 1.77 -17.31
N LYS A 67 -4.45 2.28 -16.23
CA LYS A 67 -5.17 2.47 -14.97
C LYS A 67 -6.42 3.31 -15.16
N LEU A 68 -6.27 4.45 -15.82
CA LEU A 68 -7.36 5.39 -16.06
C LEU A 68 -8.45 4.75 -16.94
N LEU A 69 -8.06 4.06 -18.02
CA LEU A 69 -8.99 3.35 -18.89
C LEU A 69 -9.79 2.29 -18.14
N MET A 70 -9.10 1.39 -17.46
CA MET A 70 -9.73 0.26 -16.75
C MET A 70 -10.71 0.77 -15.69
N ARG A 71 -10.32 1.82 -14.94
CA ARG A 71 -11.18 2.45 -13.94
C ARG A 71 -12.41 3.09 -14.52
N SER A 72 -12.26 3.87 -15.57
CA SER A 72 -13.38 4.55 -16.22
C SER A 72 -14.28 3.57 -16.97
N TRP A 73 -13.72 2.59 -17.66
CA TRP A 73 -14.51 1.59 -18.38
C TRP A 73 -15.32 0.68 -17.42
N SER A 74 -14.71 0.23 -16.34
CA SER A 74 -15.40 -0.61 -15.36
C SER A 74 -16.53 0.10 -14.60
N ALA A 75 -16.53 1.43 -14.58
CA ALA A 75 -17.67 2.23 -14.12
C ALA A 75 -18.88 2.19 -15.09
N ILE A 76 -18.64 1.89 -16.38
CA ILE A 76 -19.69 1.82 -17.41
C ILE A 76 -20.13 0.37 -17.59
N ASN A 77 -19.18 -0.52 -17.82
CA ASN A 77 -19.38 -1.96 -18.04
C ASN A 77 -18.19 -2.75 -17.50
N PRO A 78 -18.27 -3.20 -16.22
CA PRO A 78 -17.16 -3.89 -15.57
C PRO A 78 -16.80 -5.22 -16.23
N GLU A 79 -17.79 -5.98 -16.70
CA GLU A 79 -17.55 -7.29 -17.33
C GLU A 79 -16.77 -7.15 -18.63
N SER A 80 -17.15 -6.20 -19.48
CA SER A 80 -16.43 -5.93 -20.73
C SER A 80 -15.00 -5.42 -20.50
N ALA A 81 -14.78 -4.57 -19.47
CA ALA A 81 -13.44 -4.11 -19.09
C ALA A 81 -12.56 -5.29 -18.63
N LEU A 82 -13.12 -6.19 -17.82
CA LEU A 82 -12.40 -7.39 -17.34
C LEU A 82 -12.13 -8.38 -18.47
N GLU A 83 -13.08 -8.60 -19.36
CA GLU A 83 -12.89 -9.44 -20.53
C GLU A 83 -11.76 -8.92 -21.42
N TYR A 84 -11.74 -7.63 -21.71
CA TYR A 84 -10.67 -6.99 -22.45
C TYR A 84 -9.31 -7.19 -21.74
N ALA A 85 -9.23 -6.93 -20.43
CA ALA A 85 -7.99 -7.10 -19.70
C ALA A 85 -7.47 -8.55 -19.70
N LEU A 86 -8.36 -9.51 -19.69
CA LEU A 86 -8.02 -10.93 -19.71
C LEU A 86 -7.59 -11.44 -21.09
N GLN A 87 -8.20 -10.92 -22.17
CA GLN A 87 -8.04 -11.47 -23.53
C GLN A 87 -7.09 -10.65 -24.42
N ASN A 88 -7.04 -9.31 -24.24
CA ASN A 88 -6.34 -8.42 -25.15
C ASN A 88 -5.03 -7.86 -24.61
N LEU A 89 -4.75 -7.99 -23.29
CA LEU A 89 -3.46 -7.60 -22.74
C LEU A 89 -2.51 -8.80 -22.79
N ASP A 90 -1.52 -8.73 -23.69
CA ASP A 90 -0.63 -9.85 -23.98
C ASP A 90 0.37 -10.14 -22.85
N GLU A 91 0.97 -9.10 -22.29
CA GLU A 91 1.93 -9.26 -21.22
C GLU A 91 1.25 -9.64 -19.90
N LYS A 92 1.78 -10.67 -19.23
CA LYS A 92 1.24 -11.16 -17.96
C LYS A 92 1.19 -10.07 -16.87
N SER A 93 2.14 -9.15 -16.86
CA SER A 93 2.19 -8.01 -15.94
C SER A 93 1.09 -7.00 -16.22
N GLU A 94 0.90 -6.62 -17.50
CA GLU A 94 -0.16 -5.71 -17.93
C GLU A 94 -1.54 -6.29 -17.69
N ARG A 95 -1.75 -7.58 -18.02
CA ARG A 95 -3.01 -8.28 -17.75
C ARG A 95 -3.37 -8.28 -16.29
N ARG A 96 -2.43 -8.63 -15.41
CA ARG A 96 -2.66 -8.62 -13.96
C ARG A 96 -3.00 -7.22 -13.46
N PHE A 97 -2.28 -6.22 -13.94
CA PHE A 97 -2.51 -4.83 -13.59
C PHE A 97 -3.88 -4.35 -14.08
N GLY A 98 -4.20 -4.58 -15.36
CA GLY A 98 -5.49 -4.18 -15.97
C GLY A 98 -6.69 -4.79 -15.25
N VAL A 99 -6.65 -6.10 -14.96
CA VAL A 99 -7.71 -6.78 -14.19
C VAL A 99 -7.84 -6.18 -12.78
N SER A 100 -6.72 -5.94 -12.08
CA SER A 100 -6.73 -5.32 -10.76
C SER A 100 -7.37 -3.94 -10.76
N GLU A 101 -7.07 -3.11 -11.77
CA GLU A 101 -7.61 -1.76 -11.87
C GLU A 101 -9.08 -1.75 -12.32
N ALA A 102 -9.49 -2.68 -13.19
CA ALA A 102 -10.91 -2.85 -13.55
C ALA A 102 -11.75 -3.27 -12.33
N LEU A 103 -11.28 -4.26 -11.56
CA LEU A 103 -11.96 -4.67 -10.32
C LEU A 103 -12.02 -3.54 -9.30
N ALA A 104 -10.96 -2.75 -9.20
CA ALA A 104 -10.96 -1.62 -8.30
C ALA A 104 -11.96 -0.53 -8.74
N GLY A 105 -12.06 -0.23 -10.04
CA GLY A 105 -13.08 0.67 -10.55
C GLY A 105 -14.50 0.15 -10.29
N TRP A 106 -14.75 -1.15 -10.52
CA TRP A 106 -16.05 -1.77 -10.19
C TRP A 106 -16.38 -1.68 -8.71
N ALA A 107 -15.41 -2.03 -7.84
CA ALA A 107 -15.60 -2.08 -6.40
C ALA A 107 -15.81 -0.70 -5.75
N THR A 108 -15.53 0.42 -6.45
CA THR A 108 -15.94 1.76 -5.96
C THR A 108 -17.45 1.97 -6.02
N GLN A 109 -18.15 1.23 -6.89
CA GLN A 109 -19.62 1.36 -7.09
C GLN A 109 -20.38 0.19 -6.48
N ASP A 110 -19.93 -1.04 -6.78
CA ASP A 110 -20.53 -2.27 -6.27
C ASP A 110 -19.45 -3.24 -5.80
N PRO A 111 -19.02 -3.10 -4.55
CA PRO A 111 -17.96 -3.94 -3.99
C PRO A 111 -18.37 -5.41 -3.84
N ASP A 112 -19.66 -5.69 -3.67
CA ASP A 112 -20.15 -7.06 -3.47
C ASP A 112 -20.22 -7.81 -4.80
N ALA A 113 -20.65 -7.18 -5.87
CA ALA A 113 -20.63 -7.76 -7.21
C ALA A 113 -19.18 -7.99 -7.68
N ALA A 114 -18.28 -7.03 -7.47
CA ALA A 114 -16.85 -7.18 -7.80
C ALA A 114 -16.21 -8.35 -7.01
N LEU A 115 -16.54 -8.50 -5.73
CA LEU A 115 -16.08 -9.62 -4.89
C LEU A 115 -16.65 -10.96 -5.35
N ALA A 116 -17.92 -11.00 -5.72
CA ALA A 116 -18.56 -12.21 -6.25
C ALA A 116 -17.89 -12.66 -7.54
N TRP A 117 -17.62 -11.72 -8.45
CA TRP A 117 -16.88 -12.01 -9.68
C TRP A 117 -15.45 -12.53 -9.38
N ALA A 118 -14.72 -11.87 -8.48
CA ALA A 118 -13.38 -12.27 -8.09
C ALA A 118 -13.33 -13.70 -7.52
N LYS A 119 -14.32 -14.09 -6.75
CA LYS A 119 -14.45 -15.46 -6.21
C LYS A 119 -14.81 -16.47 -7.30
N ALA A 120 -15.76 -16.15 -8.18
CA ALA A 120 -16.23 -17.03 -9.24
C ALA A 120 -15.14 -17.31 -10.30
N ASN A 121 -14.26 -16.34 -10.56
CA ASN A 121 -13.23 -16.44 -11.58
C ASN A 121 -11.86 -16.89 -11.04
N ASN A 122 -11.76 -17.28 -9.78
CA ASN A 122 -10.54 -17.84 -9.20
C ASN A 122 -10.31 -19.27 -9.69
N GLN A 123 -9.55 -19.41 -10.77
CA GLN A 123 -9.29 -20.69 -11.44
C GLN A 123 -8.60 -21.74 -10.54
N LYS A 124 -7.89 -21.31 -9.50
CA LYS A 124 -7.16 -22.23 -8.61
C LYS A 124 -8.01 -22.82 -7.48
N ASN A 125 -9.25 -22.37 -7.32
CA ASN A 125 -10.13 -22.72 -6.20
C ASN A 125 -9.47 -22.58 -4.81
N ALA A 126 -8.45 -21.74 -4.70
CA ALA A 126 -7.71 -21.44 -3.49
C ALA A 126 -8.05 -19.98 -3.05
N PRO A 127 -9.03 -19.80 -2.15
CA PRO A 127 -9.48 -18.46 -1.72
C PRO A 127 -8.35 -17.62 -1.15
N GLU A 128 -7.40 -18.26 -0.46
CA GLU A 128 -6.22 -17.66 0.15
C GLU A 128 -5.23 -17.08 -0.87
N ASP A 129 -5.23 -17.61 -2.09
CA ASP A 129 -4.32 -17.19 -3.18
C ASP A 129 -5.04 -16.49 -4.33
N ASN A 130 -6.28 -16.03 -4.12
CA ASN A 130 -7.07 -15.37 -5.15
C ASN A 130 -6.40 -14.05 -5.61
N PRO A 131 -5.91 -13.96 -6.86
CA PRO A 131 -5.16 -12.80 -7.34
C PRO A 131 -6.02 -11.56 -7.57
N TYR A 132 -7.34 -11.70 -7.55
CA TYR A 132 -8.31 -10.65 -7.86
C TYR A 132 -8.75 -9.85 -6.64
N ILE A 133 -8.60 -10.39 -5.43
CA ILE A 133 -9.06 -9.78 -4.17
C ILE A 133 -8.42 -8.42 -3.93
N LEU A 134 -7.13 -8.27 -4.21
CA LEU A 134 -6.44 -6.99 -4.05
C LEU A 134 -7.10 -5.85 -4.86
N GLY A 135 -7.57 -6.14 -6.08
CA GLY A 135 -8.30 -5.15 -6.89
C GLY A 135 -9.56 -4.68 -6.19
N VAL A 136 -10.35 -5.60 -5.67
CA VAL A 136 -11.58 -5.28 -4.92
C VAL A 136 -11.26 -4.44 -3.67
N ILE A 137 -10.29 -4.85 -2.87
CA ILE A 137 -9.87 -4.11 -1.66
C ILE A 137 -9.41 -2.69 -2.01
N LYS A 138 -8.64 -2.51 -3.10
CA LYS A 138 -8.23 -1.18 -3.57
C LYS A 138 -9.43 -0.28 -3.87
N GLY A 139 -10.42 -0.79 -4.59
CA GLY A 139 -11.61 -0.01 -4.95
C GLY A 139 -12.44 0.39 -3.73
N VAL A 140 -12.66 -0.53 -2.79
CA VAL A 140 -13.36 -0.22 -1.54
C VAL A 140 -12.59 0.83 -0.72
N ALA A 141 -11.28 0.71 -0.65
CA ALA A 141 -10.43 1.63 0.13
C ALA A 141 -10.43 3.07 -0.41
N GLU A 142 -10.75 3.29 -1.67
CA GLU A 142 -10.85 4.64 -2.24
C GLU A 142 -12.04 5.44 -1.68
N SER A 143 -13.12 4.76 -1.31
CA SER A 143 -14.31 5.39 -0.74
C SER A 143 -14.40 5.25 0.77
N ASP A 144 -14.00 4.09 1.31
CA ASP A 144 -14.08 3.76 2.73
C ASP A 144 -12.96 2.78 3.12
N LEU A 145 -11.90 3.34 3.71
CA LEU A 145 -10.73 2.58 4.14
C LEU A 145 -11.06 1.60 5.27
N ASP A 146 -12.02 1.94 6.14
CA ASP A 146 -12.45 1.08 7.23
C ASP A 146 -13.32 -0.08 6.73
N ALA A 147 -14.16 0.14 5.70
CA ALA A 147 -14.85 -0.95 5.03
C ALA A 147 -13.88 -1.91 4.32
N ALA A 148 -12.81 -1.39 3.72
CA ALA A 148 -11.76 -2.22 3.14
C ALA A 148 -11.04 -3.05 4.21
N ASN A 149 -10.78 -2.46 5.39
CA ASN A 149 -10.19 -3.17 6.52
C ASN A 149 -11.11 -4.29 7.03
N ARG A 150 -12.40 -4.04 7.20
CA ARG A 150 -13.36 -5.09 7.59
C ARG A 150 -13.30 -6.27 6.62
N ARG A 151 -13.32 -6.01 5.31
CA ARG A 151 -13.23 -7.06 4.30
C ARG A 151 -11.87 -7.79 4.33
N LEU A 152 -10.77 -7.08 4.62
CA LEU A 152 -9.45 -7.69 4.81
C LEU A 152 -9.47 -8.70 5.96
N LEU A 153 -10.04 -8.34 7.10
CA LEU A 153 -10.07 -9.20 8.29
C LEU A 153 -10.84 -10.50 8.04
N ASP A 154 -11.88 -10.45 7.21
CA ASP A 154 -12.69 -11.62 6.82
C ASP A 154 -12.01 -12.55 5.80
N LEU A 155 -10.87 -12.14 5.21
CA LEU A 155 -10.16 -13.00 4.27
C LEU A 155 -9.46 -14.16 5.01
N PRO A 156 -9.40 -15.35 4.38
CA PRO A 156 -8.57 -16.44 4.88
C PRO A 156 -7.09 -16.04 4.85
N SER A 157 -6.31 -16.57 5.80
CA SER A 157 -4.86 -16.36 5.82
C SER A 157 -4.22 -16.90 4.55
N GLY A 158 -3.44 -16.06 3.87
CA GLY A 158 -2.78 -16.38 2.62
C GLY A 158 -2.35 -15.15 1.82
N ASN A 159 -1.92 -15.37 0.60
CA ASN A 159 -1.31 -14.34 -0.23
C ASN A 159 -2.28 -13.18 -0.56
N ALA A 160 -3.56 -13.46 -0.78
CA ALA A 160 -4.58 -12.44 -1.04
C ALA A 160 -4.71 -11.47 0.16
N LYS A 161 -4.80 -12.02 1.38
CA LYS A 161 -4.84 -11.24 2.62
C LYS A 161 -3.56 -10.43 2.83
N TRP A 162 -2.40 -11.04 2.58
CA TRP A 162 -1.11 -10.39 2.74
C TRP A 162 -0.90 -9.20 1.82
N GLN A 163 -1.21 -9.37 0.53
CA GLN A 163 -1.11 -8.29 -0.44
C GLN A 163 -2.08 -7.14 -0.12
N SER A 164 -3.30 -7.49 0.27
CA SER A 164 -4.32 -6.51 0.66
C SER A 164 -3.93 -5.75 1.93
N ALA A 165 -3.41 -6.45 2.94
CA ALA A 165 -2.91 -5.83 4.17
C ALA A 165 -1.72 -4.90 3.91
N THR A 166 -0.78 -5.31 3.05
CA THR A 166 0.34 -4.47 2.62
C THR A 166 -0.13 -3.18 1.94
N PHE A 167 -1.14 -3.30 1.07
CA PHE A 167 -1.74 -2.14 0.42
C PHE A 167 -2.42 -1.21 1.45
N LEU A 168 -3.26 -1.75 2.34
CA LEU A 168 -3.94 -0.95 3.36
C LEU A 168 -2.96 -0.30 4.34
N ALA A 169 -1.85 -0.98 4.70
CA ALA A 169 -0.79 -0.39 5.50
C ALA A 169 -0.22 0.90 4.86
N GLN A 170 -0.06 0.90 3.54
CA GLN A 170 0.40 2.09 2.81
C GLN A 170 -0.67 3.19 2.80
N GLU A 171 -1.93 2.84 2.66
CA GLU A 171 -3.02 3.83 2.63
C GLU A 171 -3.24 4.47 4.02
N TYR A 172 -3.27 3.68 5.10
CA TYR A 172 -3.35 4.22 6.46
C TYR A 172 -2.14 5.11 6.79
N ALA A 173 -0.92 4.70 6.40
CA ALA A 173 0.28 5.49 6.60
C ALA A 173 0.35 6.80 5.78
N LYS A 174 -0.50 6.99 4.79
CA LYS A 174 -0.66 8.26 4.07
C LYS A 174 -1.56 9.25 4.82
N LYS A 175 -2.45 8.76 5.69
CA LYS A 175 -3.36 9.62 6.46
C LYS A 175 -2.60 10.31 7.58
N SER A 176 -2.16 9.56 8.59
CA SER A 176 -1.32 10.05 9.68
C SER A 176 -0.56 8.92 10.35
N THR A 177 0.48 9.28 11.11
CA THR A 177 1.23 8.35 11.95
C THR A 177 0.33 7.67 12.98
N GLU A 178 -0.54 8.43 13.63
CA GLU A 178 -1.45 7.96 14.68
C GLU A 178 -2.47 6.97 14.13
N GLU A 179 -3.09 7.28 12.98
CA GLU A 179 -4.05 6.37 12.35
C GLU A 179 -3.39 5.08 11.88
N ALA A 180 -2.17 5.16 11.36
CA ALA A 180 -1.41 3.98 10.94
C ALA A 180 -1.08 3.06 12.13
N ILE A 181 -0.63 3.63 13.24
CA ILE A 181 -0.34 2.91 14.48
C ILE A 181 -1.63 2.29 15.04
N ALA A 182 -2.71 3.06 15.13
CA ALA A 182 -4.00 2.59 15.64
C ALA A 182 -4.53 1.43 14.80
N TRP A 183 -4.42 1.52 13.47
CA TRP A 183 -4.80 0.44 12.57
C TRP A 183 -3.94 -0.81 12.75
N ALA A 184 -2.62 -0.65 12.80
CA ALA A 184 -1.69 -1.77 12.96
C ALA A 184 -1.94 -2.55 14.26
N ASN A 185 -2.28 -1.86 15.34
CA ASN A 185 -2.58 -2.47 16.63
C ASN A 185 -3.89 -3.30 16.64
N GLN A 186 -4.77 -3.12 15.66
CA GLN A 186 -6.01 -3.92 15.54
C GLN A 186 -5.76 -5.33 15.00
N PHE A 187 -4.58 -5.62 14.43
CA PHE A 187 -4.31 -6.95 13.90
C PHE A 187 -4.26 -7.99 15.01
N PRO A 188 -5.07 -9.04 14.91
CA PRO A 188 -5.17 -10.07 15.94
C PRO A 188 -3.92 -10.96 15.97
N ASN A 189 -3.63 -11.52 17.13
CA ASN A 189 -2.55 -12.49 17.31
C ASN A 189 -2.86 -13.86 16.65
N SER A 190 -4.05 -14.04 16.08
CA SER A 190 -4.43 -15.28 15.39
C SER A 190 -3.65 -15.54 14.08
N ASP A 191 -3.04 -14.51 13.50
CA ASP A 191 -2.10 -14.63 12.39
C ASP A 191 -0.81 -13.87 12.74
N PRO A 192 0.08 -14.48 13.57
CA PRO A 192 1.26 -13.79 14.10
C PRO A 192 2.21 -13.30 13.01
N ARG A 193 2.33 -14.08 11.93
CA ARG A 193 3.22 -13.73 10.81
C ARG A 193 2.73 -12.54 10.02
N LEU A 194 1.41 -12.47 9.77
CA LEU A 194 0.81 -11.31 9.13
C LEU A 194 0.93 -10.08 10.03
N ARG A 195 0.60 -10.22 11.32
CA ARG A 195 0.73 -9.16 12.32
C ARG A 195 2.16 -8.60 12.37
N GLU A 196 3.17 -9.46 12.52
CA GLU A 196 4.58 -9.06 12.53
C GLU A 196 4.96 -8.30 11.24
N THR A 197 4.51 -8.79 10.08
CA THR A 197 4.80 -8.15 8.80
C THR A 197 4.19 -6.76 8.73
N ILE A 198 2.93 -6.60 9.10
CA ILE A 198 2.22 -5.30 9.03
C ILE A 198 2.79 -4.31 10.05
N LEU A 199 2.99 -4.73 11.30
CA LEU A 199 3.61 -3.88 12.32
C LEU A 199 5.02 -3.44 11.90
N GLY A 200 5.81 -4.35 11.31
CA GLY A 200 7.13 -4.01 10.80
C GLY A 200 7.08 -3.01 9.62
N GLN A 201 6.12 -3.14 8.71
CA GLN A 201 5.95 -2.21 7.59
C GLN A 201 5.50 -0.83 8.05
N ILE A 202 4.52 -0.77 8.95
CA ILE A 202 4.09 0.50 9.55
C ILE A 202 5.24 1.10 10.34
N GLY A 203 5.93 0.33 11.18
CA GLY A 203 7.09 0.80 11.96
C GLY A 203 8.19 1.39 11.09
N ALA A 204 8.52 0.73 9.97
CA ALA A 204 9.51 1.26 9.03
C ALA A 204 9.08 2.58 8.39
N ARG A 205 7.80 2.81 8.20
CA ARG A 205 7.28 4.03 7.61
C ARG A 205 7.16 5.15 8.63
N VAL A 206 6.55 4.88 9.78
CA VAL A 206 6.36 5.90 10.82
C VAL A 206 7.70 6.35 11.42
N ALA A 207 8.69 5.44 11.56
CA ALA A 207 10.04 5.81 12.00
C ALA A 207 10.73 6.83 11.08
N ARG A 208 10.42 6.85 9.80
CA ARG A 208 10.91 7.87 8.86
C ARG A 208 10.17 9.21 8.94
N GLN A 209 8.95 9.21 9.46
CA GLN A 209 8.10 10.39 9.55
C GLN A 209 8.16 11.04 10.93
N ASP A 210 8.17 10.22 11.98
CA ASP A 210 8.12 10.66 13.37
C ASP A 210 8.81 9.64 14.29
N LEU A 211 10.07 9.93 14.65
CA LEU A 211 10.87 9.10 15.54
C LEU A 211 10.25 9.00 16.94
N GLN A 212 9.76 10.12 17.48
CA GLN A 212 9.22 10.16 18.82
C GLN A 212 7.89 9.38 18.95
N ALA A 213 6.99 9.53 17.98
CA ALA A 213 5.76 8.74 17.96
C ALA A 213 6.07 7.24 17.85
N THR A 214 7.09 6.86 17.06
CA THR A 214 7.52 5.47 16.94
C THR A 214 8.12 4.95 18.24
N ALA A 215 8.94 5.75 18.92
CA ALA A 215 9.51 5.41 20.24
C ALA A 215 8.40 5.15 21.25
N ASN A 216 7.48 6.09 21.39
CA ASN A 216 6.32 5.95 22.27
C ASN A 216 5.48 4.71 21.94
N TRP A 217 5.33 4.39 20.67
CA TRP A 217 4.58 3.21 20.24
C TRP A 217 5.26 1.92 20.69
N VAL A 218 6.55 1.77 20.39
CA VAL A 218 7.28 0.51 20.70
C VAL A 218 7.46 0.29 22.20
N GLU A 219 7.60 1.35 23.01
CA GLU A 219 7.65 1.25 24.46
C GLU A 219 6.37 0.69 25.08
N ASN A 220 5.22 1.00 24.47
CA ASN A 220 3.91 0.53 24.94
C ASN A 220 3.53 -0.85 24.40
N MET A 221 4.38 -1.49 23.60
CA MET A 221 4.16 -2.85 23.10
C MET A 221 4.74 -3.89 24.07
N ALA A 222 4.16 -5.09 24.04
CA ALA A 222 4.82 -6.24 24.68
C ALA A 222 6.13 -6.61 23.94
N PRO A 223 7.14 -7.19 24.63
CA PRO A 223 8.31 -7.75 23.99
C PRO A 223 7.93 -8.92 23.07
N GLU A 224 7.85 -8.67 21.79
CA GLU A 224 7.49 -9.63 20.75
C GLU A 224 8.33 -9.40 19.46
N PRO A 225 8.39 -10.34 18.51
CA PRO A 225 9.15 -10.14 17.27
C PRO A 225 8.78 -8.87 16.50
N ALA A 226 7.52 -8.47 16.55
CA ALA A 226 7.04 -7.25 15.90
C ALA A 226 7.62 -5.99 16.55
N SER A 227 7.63 -5.88 17.88
CA SER A 227 8.21 -4.73 18.59
C SER A 227 9.72 -4.61 18.33
N LYS A 228 10.45 -5.74 18.32
CA LYS A 228 11.87 -5.77 17.96
C LYS A 228 12.11 -5.22 16.53
N ARG A 229 11.28 -5.61 15.56
CA ARG A 229 11.38 -5.12 14.18
C ARG A 229 11.08 -3.62 14.06
N ILE A 230 10.11 -3.10 14.82
CA ILE A 230 9.84 -1.67 14.87
C ILE A 230 11.05 -0.94 15.49
N MET A 231 11.60 -1.43 16.57
CA MET A 231 12.78 -0.88 17.25
C MET A 231 14.00 -0.86 16.33
N ASP A 232 14.23 -1.91 15.54
CA ASP A 232 15.31 -1.94 14.54
C ASP A 232 15.17 -0.81 13.50
N ASN A 233 13.97 -0.61 12.99
CA ASN A 233 13.68 0.46 12.04
C ASN A 233 13.88 1.83 12.69
N LEU A 234 13.38 2.01 13.91
CA LEU A 234 13.52 3.25 14.68
C LEU A 234 14.99 3.60 14.91
N LEU A 235 15.76 2.68 15.50
CA LEU A 235 17.17 2.91 15.81
C LEU A 235 18.02 3.10 14.54
N THR A 236 17.71 2.40 13.46
CA THR A 236 18.38 2.62 12.17
C THR A 236 18.20 4.06 11.69
N GLN A 237 16.99 4.60 11.77
CA GLN A 237 16.73 5.99 11.38
C GLN A 237 17.32 6.99 12.39
N TRP A 238 17.18 6.72 13.67
CA TRP A 238 17.60 7.64 14.73
C TRP A 238 19.11 7.79 14.82
N VAL A 239 19.86 6.69 14.76
CA VAL A 239 21.33 6.71 14.74
C VAL A 239 21.87 7.46 13.52
N SER A 240 21.20 7.39 12.39
CA SER A 240 21.62 8.13 11.19
C SER A 240 21.37 9.65 11.29
N GLN A 241 20.49 10.10 12.18
CA GLN A 241 20.13 11.52 12.36
C GLN A 241 20.78 12.13 13.60
N SER A 242 20.66 11.46 14.74
CA SER A 242 21.15 11.89 16.05
C SER A 242 21.37 10.68 16.97
N PRO A 243 22.55 10.06 16.96
CA PRO A 243 22.85 8.91 17.82
C PRO A 243 22.82 9.26 19.32
N GLU A 244 23.11 10.52 19.66
CA GLU A 244 23.05 11.00 21.05
C GLU A 244 21.61 11.01 21.56
N ASP A 245 20.65 11.50 20.75
CA ASP A 245 19.22 11.48 21.15
C ASP A 245 18.71 10.03 21.27
N ALA A 246 19.13 9.13 20.36
CA ALA A 246 18.82 7.72 20.45
C ALA A 246 19.37 7.10 21.75
N SER A 247 20.60 7.48 22.14
CA SER A 247 21.24 6.98 23.37
C SER A 247 20.55 7.50 24.64
N ASN A 248 20.10 8.75 24.64
CA ASN A 248 19.31 9.32 25.73
C ASN A 248 17.99 8.55 25.91
N TRP A 249 17.26 8.36 24.80
CA TRP A 249 16.01 7.59 24.82
C TRP A 249 16.20 6.16 25.38
N VAL A 250 17.20 5.43 24.89
CA VAL A 250 17.48 4.06 25.39
C VAL A 250 17.87 4.07 26.88
N SER A 251 18.57 5.12 27.33
CA SER A 251 18.97 5.26 28.74
C SER A 251 17.78 5.53 29.66
N GLU A 252 16.75 6.19 29.17
CA GLU A 252 15.51 6.56 29.90
C GLU A 252 14.47 5.44 29.90
N MET A 253 14.61 4.41 29.06
CA MET A 253 13.68 3.27 29.02
C MET A 253 13.64 2.54 30.36
N GLU A 254 12.46 2.02 30.72
CA GLU A 254 12.36 1.08 31.84
C GLU A 254 13.24 -0.15 31.60
N GLY A 255 13.95 -0.57 32.65
CA GLY A 255 14.80 -1.77 32.59
C GLY A 255 13.99 -3.01 32.19
N GLY A 256 14.50 -3.79 31.24
CA GLY A 256 13.84 -5.00 30.78
C GLY A 256 14.29 -5.45 29.41
N GLU A 257 13.52 -6.38 28.82
CA GLU A 257 13.88 -6.98 27.52
C GLU A 257 13.95 -5.94 26.40
N HIS A 258 13.05 -4.95 26.38
CA HIS A 258 13.07 -3.88 25.38
C HIS A 258 14.33 -3.02 25.49
N GLN A 259 14.69 -2.57 26.70
CA GLN A 259 15.90 -1.78 26.89
C GLN A 259 17.15 -2.56 26.51
N GLN A 260 17.27 -3.82 26.97
CA GLN A 260 18.42 -4.67 26.63
C GLN A 260 18.56 -4.82 25.11
N TYR A 261 17.46 -5.10 24.43
CA TYR A 261 17.46 -5.21 22.98
C TYR A 261 17.83 -3.88 22.30
N ALA A 262 17.27 -2.77 22.76
CA ALA A 262 17.59 -1.44 22.23
C ALA A 262 19.06 -1.08 22.43
N MET A 263 19.63 -1.37 23.60
CA MET A 263 21.05 -1.17 23.91
C MET A 263 21.95 -1.96 22.94
N GLN A 264 21.66 -3.24 22.72
CA GLN A 264 22.42 -4.07 21.80
C GLN A 264 22.34 -3.52 20.37
N GLN A 265 21.14 -3.18 19.91
CA GLN A 265 20.94 -2.65 18.56
C GLN A 265 21.59 -1.26 18.36
N LEU A 266 21.50 -0.40 19.36
CA LEU A 266 22.14 0.92 19.33
C LEU A 266 23.68 0.78 19.32
N THR A 267 24.23 -0.04 20.23
CA THR A 267 25.69 -0.30 20.29
C THR A 267 26.22 -0.79 18.95
N SER A 268 25.58 -1.83 18.39
CA SER A 268 25.97 -2.41 17.10
C SER A 268 26.01 -1.40 15.95
N ARG A 269 25.10 -0.42 15.93
CA ARG A 269 25.02 0.59 14.88
C ARG A 269 25.94 1.80 15.14
N TRP A 270 25.90 2.31 16.37
CA TRP A 270 26.65 3.51 16.72
C TRP A 270 28.15 3.27 16.80
N SER A 271 28.59 2.12 17.23
CA SER A 271 30.00 1.75 17.27
C SER A 271 30.68 1.79 15.90
N LEU A 272 29.94 1.56 14.83
CA LEU A 272 30.43 1.67 13.45
C LEU A 272 30.65 3.13 13.01
N VAL A 273 30.00 4.09 13.66
CA VAL A 273 30.04 5.51 13.34
C VAL A 273 30.97 6.25 14.30
N ASP A 274 30.79 6.06 15.61
CA ASP A 274 31.57 6.67 16.67
C ASP A 274 31.79 5.70 17.84
N PRO A 275 32.85 4.87 17.78
CA PRO A 275 33.14 3.91 18.83
C PRO A 275 33.48 4.58 20.17
N VAL A 276 34.07 5.78 20.15
CA VAL A 276 34.49 6.48 21.37
C VAL A 276 33.29 6.96 22.17
N SER A 277 32.32 7.58 21.51
CA SER A 277 31.10 8.04 22.17
C SER A 277 30.23 6.85 22.61
N THR A 278 30.16 5.79 21.82
CA THR A 278 29.48 4.54 22.17
C THR A 278 30.07 3.93 23.45
N ALA A 279 31.39 3.81 23.55
CA ALA A 279 32.05 3.30 24.75
C ALA A 279 31.79 4.17 25.98
N LYS A 280 31.81 5.51 25.84
CA LYS A 280 31.48 6.41 26.95
C LYS A 280 30.05 6.23 27.42
N TRP A 281 29.10 6.09 26.49
CA TRP A 281 27.71 5.85 26.80
C TRP A 281 27.50 4.50 27.51
N LEU A 282 28.10 3.41 27.03
CA LEU A 282 28.03 2.09 27.69
C LEU A 282 28.59 2.15 29.11
N ASN A 283 29.71 2.86 29.33
CA ASN A 283 30.31 3.03 30.64
C ASN A 283 29.48 3.87 31.62
N SER A 284 28.42 4.54 31.18
CA SER A 284 27.50 5.28 32.05
C SER A 284 26.50 4.35 32.78
N PHE A 285 26.34 3.10 32.34
CA PHE A 285 25.47 2.13 32.96
C PHE A 285 26.21 1.33 34.07
N PRO A 286 25.51 1.00 35.16
CA PRO A 286 26.11 0.12 36.15
C PRO A 286 26.32 -1.28 35.56
N PRO A 287 27.40 -1.97 35.94
CA PRO A 287 27.63 -3.34 35.53
C PRO A 287 26.42 -4.25 35.88
N SER A 288 25.93 -4.98 34.91
CA SER A 288 24.80 -5.89 35.07
C SER A 288 24.89 -7.07 34.11
N PRO A 289 24.31 -8.24 34.45
CA PRO A 289 24.29 -9.39 33.57
C PRO A 289 23.62 -9.11 32.18
N GLY A 290 22.76 -8.12 32.11
CA GLY A 290 22.14 -7.69 30.86
C GLY A 290 23.05 -6.83 29.97
N LEU A 291 24.08 -6.21 30.55
CA LEU A 291 25.06 -5.41 29.85
C LEU A 291 26.21 -6.26 29.25
N ASP A 292 26.54 -7.40 29.89
CA ASP A 292 27.65 -8.25 29.46
C ASP A 292 27.59 -8.67 27.97
N PRO A 293 26.43 -9.12 27.43
CA PRO A 293 26.33 -9.43 26.01
C PRO A 293 26.52 -8.21 25.11
N VAL A 294 26.02 -7.04 25.53
CA VAL A 294 26.11 -5.78 24.76
C VAL A 294 27.58 -5.32 24.65
N VAL A 295 28.33 -5.43 25.76
CA VAL A 295 29.77 -5.08 25.78
C VAL A 295 30.59 -6.13 25.05
N GLY A 296 30.17 -7.40 25.04
CA GLY A 296 30.84 -8.47 24.30
C GLY A 296 30.72 -8.32 22.79
N ASP A 297 29.67 -7.68 22.31
CA ASP A 297 29.41 -7.40 20.87
C ASP A 297 30.08 -6.07 20.41
N PHE A 298 30.58 -5.25 21.33
CA PHE A 298 31.29 -3.99 21.07
C PHE A 298 32.76 -4.21 20.71
#